data_dab6b385fcf594506c33d352361e65ae
#
_entry.id   dab6b385fcf594506c33d352361e65ae
#
_cell.length_a   1.000
_cell.length_b   1.000
_cell.length_c   1.000
_cell.angle_alpha   90.00
_cell.angle_beta   90.00
_cell.angle_gamma   90.00
#
_symmetry.space_group_name_H-M   'P 1'
#
loop_
_entity.id
_entity.type
_entity.pdbx_description
1 polymer ?
#
loop_
_entity_poly.entity_id
_entity_poly.type
_entity_poly.pdbx_seq_one_letter_code
_entity_poly.pdbx_strand_id
1 'polypeptide(L)'
;MNLKTPINQIKGIGRQKYNCFKKIGIEKVEDLLFYFPRKYINLKQIKKISNLKEGEKVTVKGNVIAREEKKGYGKINYLKVAVSDGTGILYIIFFNQVYLKKIFQIGKTFIFYGKIEFFNKEFEMINPFYEEYEEKKIDWILPVYPLTKGLSQKIMRKILKFVLKNLTEYPEEILPINRRLALNISNIKHALLNIHFPVSEINLEKARNYLIFREFFIFQLNLLWKKNMERKTDDKIYIIDEKIIEEFEKLLPFKLTENQKEVMEEIIKDLKNGKLIRRLIHGEVGSGKTIIAIFTLWIFGKMGYQGVFLCPTEILAQQHYINWNEFLLSDGINVSLLTGKTEEKSKIINEIENGKINVIIGTHAILNEKINFKNLKIVIVDEQHKFGVNQQELLKEKSKNVHYISMSATPIPRTLALTIFGNMDFSTLGEIPKGQRQVITYMFSNENKDKVYSFIKFLISQNKIGFIITPAIKGNENVESAEEKYKELKEKFPDIKIGLLHGRMEKEKQECVLKKLRNREINLLISTTVIETGIDIPDVSFIVIEQAERFGLAQLHQLRGR
;
A
#
# COMPACT_ATOMS: atom_id res chain seq x y z
N MET A 1 -7.60 -40.11 1.25
CA MET A 1 -8.28 -38.89 1.76
C MET A 1 -8.12 -37.84 0.68
N ASN A 2 -9.22 -37.24 0.21
CA ASN A 2 -9.18 -36.20 -0.84
C ASN A 2 -9.31 -34.78 -0.25
N LEU A 3 -9.10 -33.77 -1.07
CA LEU A 3 -9.11 -32.36 -0.65
C LEU A 3 -10.45 -31.88 -0.09
N LYS A 4 -11.57 -32.43 -0.61
CA LYS A 4 -12.94 -32.08 -0.20
C LYS A 4 -13.41 -32.82 1.06
N THR A 5 -12.63 -33.75 1.60
CA THR A 5 -13.00 -34.51 2.79
C THR A 5 -13.23 -33.55 3.96
N PRO A 6 -14.41 -33.59 4.63
CA PRO A 6 -14.70 -32.77 5.79
C PRO A 6 -13.75 -33.11 6.95
N ILE A 7 -13.29 -32.09 7.68
CA ILE A 7 -12.26 -32.27 8.72
C ILE A 7 -12.77 -33.08 9.93
N ASN A 8 -14.07 -33.12 10.18
CA ASN A 8 -14.67 -33.91 11.25
C ASN A 8 -14.57 -35.44 11.03
N GLN A 9 -14.30 -35.89 9.79
CA GLN A 9 -14.09 -37.30 9.46
C GLN A 9 -12.64 -37.75 9.74
N ILE A 10 -11.74 -36.83 10.09
CA ILE A 10 -10.35 -37.15 10.37
C ILE A 10 -10.22 -37.77 11.77
N LYS A 11 -9.57 -38.93 11.83
CA LYS A 11 -9.31 -39.62 13.09
C LYS A 11 -8.62 -38.68 14.12
N GLY A 12 -9.26 -38.52 15.28
CA GLY A 12 -8.76 -37.66 16.36
C GLY A 12 -9.38 -36.26 16.41
N ILE A 13 -10.31 -35.94 15.51
CA ILE A 13 -11.11 -34.71 15.54
C ILE A 13 -12.56 -35.06 15.97
N GLY A 14 -12.84 -34.91 17.27
CA GLY A 14 -14.20 -34.98 17.79
C GLY A 14 -14.93 -33.63 17.69
N ARG A 15 -16.22 -33.60 18.04
CA ARG A 15 -17.12 -32.45 17.91
C ARG A 15 -16.56 -31.13 18.49
N GLN A 16 -15.93 -31.20 19.67
CA GLN A 16 -15.34 -30.00 20.29
C GLN A 16 -14.16 -29.43 19.49
N LYS A 17 -13.26 -30.28 18.99
CA LYS A 17 -12.13 -29.85 18.15
C LYS A 17 -12.62 -29.34 16.81
N TYR A 18 -13.61 -29.99 16.20
CA TYR A 18 -14.22 -29.52 14.97
C TYR A 18 -14.73 -28.09 15.10
N ASN A 19 -15.45 -27.78 16.18
CA ASN A 19 -15.92 -26.42 16.43
C ASN A 19 -14.76 -25.41 16.58
N CYS A 20 -13.62 -25.83 17.13
CA CYS A 20 -12.42 -24.98 17.21
C CYS A 20 -11.79 -24.76 15.83
N PHE A 21 -11.72 -25.76 14.96
CA PHE A 21 -11.25 -25.63 13.58
C PHE A 21 -12.15 -24.72 12.75
N LYS A 22 -13.46 -24.87 12.90
CA LYS A 22 -14.45 -24.03 12.20
C LYS A 22 -14.31 -22.54 12.58
N LYS A 23 -13.98 -22.22 13.85
CA LYS A 23 -13.71 -20.84 14.30
C LYS A 23 -12.50 -20.19 13.63
N ILE A 24 -11.56 -20.98 13.12
CA ILE A 24 -10.39 -20.49 12.38
C ILE A 24 -10.51 -20.70 10.86
N GLY A 25 -11.73 -20.95 10.37
CA GLY A 25 -12.03 -21.07 8.94
C GLY A 25 -11.63 -22.40 8.31
N ILE A 26 -11.43 -23.48 9.10
CA ILE A 26 -11.01 -24.78 8.58
C ILE A 26 -12.20 -25.74 8.68
N GLU A 27 -12.80 -26.13 7.55
CA GLU A 27 -13.93 -27.07 7.48
C GLU A 27 -13.60 -28.35 6.70
N LYS A 28 -12.66 -28.30 5.76
CA LYS A 28 -12.22 -29.43 4.91
C LYS A 28 -10.68 -29.55 4.88
N VAL A 29 -10.22 -30.65 4.33
CA VAL A 29 -8.78 -30.96 4.22
C VAL A 29 -8.02 -29.89 3.44
N GLU A 30 -8.60 -29.37 2.37
CA GLU A 30 -7.98 -28.30 1.60
C GLU A 30 -7.71 -27.04 2.44
N ASP A 31 -8.67 -26.61 3.26
CA ASP A 31 -8.51 -25.45 4.14
C ASP A 31 -7.36 -25.67 5.13
N LEU A 32 -7.23 -26.90 5.65
CA LEU A 32 -6.14 -27.25 6.55
C LEU A 32 -4.77 -27.21 5.87
N LEU A 33 -4.67 -27.65 4.61
CA LEU A 33 -3.41 -27.63 3.84
C LEU A 33 -2.94 -26.22 3.50
N PHE A 34 -3.89 -25.28 3.33
CA PHE A 34 -3.58 -23.87 3.08
C PHE A 34 -3.58 -23.00 4.34
N TYR A 35 -3.74 -23.60 5.52
CA TYR A 35 -3.61 -22.91 6.79
C TYR A 35 -2.15 -22.87 7.23
N PHE A 36 -1.42 -21.85 6.77
CA PHE A 36 0.03 -21.78 6.93
C PHE A 36 0.51 -21.39 8.32
N PRO A 37 1.71 -21.86 8.73
CA PRO A 37 2.36 -21.43 9.96
C PRO A 37 2.67 -19.93 9.95
N ARG A 38 2.46 -19.26 11.08
CA ARG A 38 2.81 -17.86 11.29
C ARG A 38 4.32 -17.64 11.46
N LYS A 39 5.01 -18.62 12.06
CA LYS A 39 6.46 -18.61 12.29
C LYS A 39 6.97 -20.03 12.47
N TYR A 40 8.30 -20.17 12.51
CA TYR A 40 8.98 -21.43 12.75
C TYR A 40 9.92 -21.30 13.93
N ILE A 41 10.09 -22.39 14.67
CA ILE A 41 11.07 -22.55 15.74
C ILE A 41 12.16 -23.47 15.22
N ASN A 42 13.38 -22.98 15.09
CA ASN A 42 14.53 -23.79 14.70
C ASN A 42 15.18 -24.35 15.95
N LEU A 43 15.12 -25.68 16.10
CA LEU A 43 15.70 -26.40 17.23
C LEU A 43 17.16 -26.87 16.98
N LYS A 44 17.71 -26.66 15.76
CA LYS A 44 19.08 -27.11 15.41
C LYS A 44 20.17 -26.35 16.15
N GLN A 45 19.93 -25.11 16.52
CA GLN A 45 20.91 -24.28 17.20
C GLN A 45 20.88 -24.54 18.71
N ILE A 46 21.36 -25.73 19.12
CA ILE A 46 21.46 -26.12 20.53
C ILE A 46 22.62 -25.34 21.16
N LYS A 47 22.32 -24.61 22.24
CA LYS A 47 23.32 -23.85 23.00
C LYS A 47 23.65 -24.59 24.29
N LYS A 48 24.93 -24.58 24.66
CA LYS A 48 25.38 -25.15 25.96
C LYS A 48 24.89 -24.28 27.13
N ILE A 49 24.53 -24.91 28.24
CA ILE A 49 24.02 -24.20 29.43
C ILE A 49 25.04 -23.21 29.98
N SER A 50 26.34 -23.55 29.93
CA SER A 50 27.43 -22.65 30.34
C SER A 50 27.49 -21.31 29.55
N ASN A 51 26.94 -21.26 28.36
CA ASN A 51 27.01 -20.12 27.44
C ASN A 51 25.70 -19.31 27.37
N LEU A 52 24.75 -19.59 28.27
CA LEU A 52 23.47 -18.90 28.31
C LEU A 52 23.63 -17.44 28.75
N LYS A 53 22.81 -16.56 28.15
CA LYS A 53 22.72 -15.15 28.55
C LYS A 53 21.27 -14.80 28.86
N GLU A 54 21.08 -13.93 29.86
CA GLU A 54 19.76 -13.45 30.22
C GLU A 54 19.07 -12.73 29.02
N GLY A 55 17.78 -12.96 28.90
CA GLY A 55 16.94 -12.32 27.88
C GLY A 55 16.94 -12.99 26.50
N GLU A 56 17.89 -13.89 26.21
CA GLU A 56 17.96 -14.57 24.91
C GLU A 56 16.93 -15.70 24.75
N LYS A 57 16.48 -15.96 23.53
CA LYS A 57 15.65 -17.14 23.20
C LYS A 57 16.53 -18.20 22.54
N VAL A 58 16.66 -19.34 23.20
CA VAL A 58 17.59 -20.39 22.79
C VAL A 58 16.96 -21.76 22.88
N THR A 59 17.57 -22.71 22.16
CA THR A 59 17.33 -24.13 22.28
C THR A 59 18.40 -24.74 23.18
N VAL A 60 17.98 -25.47 24.23
CA VAL A 60 18.86 -26.22 25.13
C VAL A 60 18.47 -27.68 25.08
N LYS A 61 19.46 -28.55 24.97
CA LYS A 61 19.30 -30.00 25.17
C LYS A 61 19.82 -30.36 26.57
N GLY A 62 19.00 -31.00 27.38
CA GLY A 62 19.41 -31.35 28.75
C GLY A 62 18.76 -32.63 29.25
N ASN A 63 19.48 -33.31 30.13
CA ASN A 63 19.02 -34.48 30.86
C ASN A 63 18.30 -34.05 32.11
N VAL A 64 17.15 -34.60 32.40
CA VAL A 64 16.41 -34.32 33.65
C VAL A 64 17.16 -34.93 34.81
N ILE A 65 17.65 -34.10 35.73
CA ILE A 65 18.39 -34.52 36.94
C ILE A 65 17.54 -34.48 38.19
N ALA A 66 16.60 -33.54 38.28
CA ALA A 66 15.67 -33.43 39.41
C ALA A 66 14.33 -32.83 38.97
N ARG A 67 13.29 -33.09 39.76
CA ARG A 67 11.96 -32.49 39.57
C ARG A 67 11.26 -32.28 40.88
N GLU A 68 10.68 -31.13 41.09
CA GLU A 68 10.03 -30.75 42.34
C GLU A 68 8.73 -30.01 42.08
N GLU A 69 7.69 -30.31 42.84
CA GLU A 69 6.46 -29.55 42.88
C GLU A 69 6.56 -28.50 43.97
N LYS A 70 6.32 -27.24 43.61
CA LYS A 70 6.31 -26.14 44.58
C LYS A 70 4.97 -25.42 44.57
N LYS A 71 4.57 -24.97 45.76
CA LYS A 71 3.43 -24.06 45.93
C LYS A 71 3.99 -22.65 45.99
N GLY A 72 3.57 -21.81 45.03
CA GLY A 72 3.90 -20.39 44.99
C GLY A 72 2.92 -19.55 45.81
N TYR A 73 3.17 -18.26 45.91
CA TYR A 73 2.26 -17.30 46.53
C TYR A 73 0.89 -17.32 45.85
N GLY A 74 -0.21 -17.36 46.59
CA GLY A 74 -1.55 -17.16 46.03
C GLY A 74 -2.17 -18.38 45.32
N LYS A 75 -1.97 -19.62 45.73
CA LYS A 75 -2.53 -20.86 45.15
C LYS A 75 -1.97 -21.28 43.78
N ILE A 76 -0.89 -20.70 43.32
CA ILE A 76 -0.27 -21.09 42.03
C ILE A 76 0.68 -22.27 42.31
N ASN A 77 0.35 -23.46 41.80
CA ASN A 77 1.27 -24.61 41.86
C ASN A 77 2.16 -24.58 40.60
N TYR A 78 3.46 -24.85 40.76
CA TYR A 78 4.36 -24.98 39.63
C TYR A 78 5.27 -26.21 39.78
N LEU A 79 5.67 -26.72 38.61
CA LEU A 79 6.66 -27.79 38.51
C LEU A 79 8.01 -27.15 38.15
N LYS A 80 9.02 -27.35 39.03
CA LYS A 80 10.42 -26.97 38.73
C LYS A 80 11.18 -28.24 38.34
N VAL A 81 11.77 -28.23 37.14
CA VAL A 81 12.55 -29.34 36.57
C VAL A 81 13.98 -28.86 36.37
N ALA A 82 14.94 -29.50 37.00
CA ALA A 82 16.35 -29.23 36.78
C ALA A 82 16.87 -30.12 35.64
N VAL A 83 17.51 -29.50 34.67
CA VAL A 83 18.10 -30.18 33.52
C VAL A 83 19.57 -29.82 33.38
N SER A 84 20.40 -30.77 32.97
CA SER A 84 21.84 -30.59 32.77
C SER A 84 22.28 -31.14 31.44
N ASP A 85 23.21 -30.45 30.77
CA ASP A 85 23.92 -30.91 29.56
C ASP A 85 25.37 -31.30 29.85
N GLY A 86 25.74 -31.37 31.16
CA GLY A 86 27.11 -31.62 31.61
C GLY A 86 27.97 -30.34 31.75
N THR A 87 27.51 -29.17 31.23
CA THR A 87 28.24 -27.91 31.36
C THR A 87 27.65 -26.95 32.38
N GLY A 88 26.40 -27.22 32.81
CA GLY A 88 25.69 -26.42 33.80
C GLY A 88 24.31 -26.99 34.12
N ILE A 89 23.55 -26.27 34.93
CA ILE A 89 22.17 -26.59 35.29
C ILE A 89 21.25 -25.46 34.83
N LEU A 90 20.14 -25.84 34.21
CA LEU A 90 19.05 -24.94 33.81
C LEU A 90 17.76 -25.39 34.50
N TYR A 91 17.04 -24.47 35.10
CA TYR A 91 15.75 -24.76 35.70
C TYR A 91 14.60 -24.43 34.77
N ILE A 92 13.70 -25.39 34.57
CA ILE A 92 12.52 -25.25 33.74
C ILE A 92 11.30 -25.14 34.65
N ILE A 93 10.53 -24.07 34.52
CA ILE A 93 9.39 -23.79 35.39
C ILE A 93 8.10 -23.89 34.57
N PHE A 94 7.16 -24.71 35.01
CA PHE A 94 5.84 -24.86 34.42
C PHE A 94 4.76 -24.46 35.42
N PHE A 95 4.16 -23.28 35.21
CA PHE A 95 3.06 -22.83 36.06
C PHE A 95 1.76 -23.54 35.73
N ASN A 96 1.03 -23.98 36.75
CA ASN A 96 -0.26 -24.69 36.65
C ASN A 96 -0.24 -25.97 35.79
N GLN A 97 0.93 -26.58 35.57
CA GLN A 97 1.11 -27.77 34.74
C GLN A 97 1.81 -28.92 35.49
N VAL A 98 1.43 -29.13 36.74
CA VAL A 98 2.04 -30.19 37.62
C VAL A 98 1.91 -31.59 37.01
N TYR A 99 0.87 -31.83 36.17
CA TYR A 99 0.69 -33.09 35.45
C TYR A 99 1.88 -33.47 34.55
N LEU A 100 2.72 -32.51 34.17
CA LEU A 100 3.93 -32.73 33.39
C LEU A 100 5.02 -33.52 34.16
N LYS A 101 4.91 -33.63 35.47
CA LYS A 101 5.80 -34.48 36.29
C LYS A 101 5.88 -35.90 35.75
N LYS A 102 4.79 -36.44 35.21
CA LYS A 102 4.76 -37.77 34.61
C LYS A 102 5.59 -37.88 33.31
N ILE A 103 5.79 -36.78 32.62
CA ILE A 103 6.54 -36.69 31.35
C ILE A 103 8.04 -36.54 31.64
N PHE A 104 8.42 -35.61 32.52
CA PHE A 104 9.82 -35.33 32.84
C PHE A 104 10.36 -36.34 33.86
N GLN A 105 10.69 -37.55 33.39
CA GLN A 105 11.30 -38.59 34.18
C GLN A 105 12.82 -38.34 34.31
N ILE A 106 13.38 -38.56 35.49
CA ILE A 106 14.84 -38.45 35.76
C ILE A 106 15.58 -39.39 34.82
N GLY A 107 16.66 -38.92 34.22
CA GLY A 107 17.47 -39.66 33.24
C GLY A 107 17.00 -39.50 31.78
N LYS A 108 15.83 -38.98 31.51
CA LYS A 108 15.38 -38.67 30.13
C LYS A 108 15.93 -37.36 29.62
N THR A 109 16.26 -37.33 28.34
CA THR A 109 16.78 -36.14 27.66
C THR A 109 15.65 -35.41 26.90
N PHE A 110 15.57 -34.10 27.06
CA PHE A 110 14.62 -33.25 26.37
C PHE A 110 15.32 -32.09 25.69
N ILE A 111 14.66 -31.55 24.65
CA ILE A 111 14.97 -30.27 24.07
C ILE A 111 13.97 -29.24 24.60
N PHE A 112 14.49 -28.12 25.05
CA PHE A 112 13.72 -26.99 25.52
C PHE A 112 14.00 -25.77 24.65
N TYR A 113 12.98 -25.01 24.25
CA TYR A 113 13.12 -23.74 23.55
C TYR A 113 12.32 -22.67 24.28
N GLY A 114 13.00 -21.63 24.72
CA GLY A 114 12.38 -20.57 25.51
C GLY A 114 13.32 -19.38 25.72
N LYS A 115 12.80 -18.36 26.40
CA LYS A 115 13.59 -17.22 26.87
C LYS A 115 14.29 -17.59 28.15
N ILE A 116 15.56 -17.23 28.24
CA ILE A 116 16.36 -17.39 29.47
C ILE A 116 16.07 -16.20 30.37
N GLU A 117 15.76 -16.50 31.63
CA GLU A 117 15.64 -15.52 32.70
C GLU A 117 16.65 -15.85 33.79
N PHE A 118 17.16 -14.83 34.48
CA PHE A 118 18.11 -15.03 35.58
C PHE A 118 17.44 -14.58 36.87
N PHE A 119 17.17 -15.55 37.73
CA PHE A 119 16.49 -15.32 39.03
C PHE A 119 17.17 -16.08 40.16
N ASN A 120 17.37 -15.43 41.29
CA ASN A 120 18.02 -16.01 42.46
C ASN A 120 19.36 -16.71 42.16
N LYS A 121 20.19 -16.13 41.30
CA LYS A 121 21.49 -16.68 40.83
C LYS A 121 21.37 -17.98 40.00
N GLU A 122 20.18 -18.31 39.49
CA GLU A 122 19.91 -19.48 38.67
C GLU A 122 19.39 -19.04 37.28
N PHE A 123 19.78 -19.77 36.25
CA PHE A 123 19.14 -19.63 34.93
C PHE A 123 17.84 -20.42 34.89
N GLU A 124 16.76 -19.75 34.46
CA GLU A 124 15.43 -20.35 34.39
C GLU A 124 14.81 -20.15 33.00
N MET A 125 13.96 -21.10 32.56
CA MET A 125 13.04 -20.96 31.46
C MET A 125 11.61 -21.14 31.94
N ILE A 126 10.75 -20.16 31.69
CA ILE A 126 9.34 -20.21 32.09
C ILE A 126 8.48 -20.72 30.94
N ASN A 127 7.71 -21.77 31.17
CA ASN A 127 6.81 -22.41 30.20
C ASN A 127 7.41 -22.56 28.80
N PRO A 128 8.65 -23.14 28.66
CA PRO A 128 9.24 -23.30 27.32
C PRO A 128 8.46 -24.30 26.48
N PHE A 129 8.71 -24.25 25.17
CA PHE A 129 8.43 -25.41 24.34
C PHE A 129 9.37 -26.55 24.76
N TYR A 130 8.87 -27.79 24.75
CA TYR A 130 9.67 -28.96 25.07
C TYR A 130 9.30 -30.15 24.18
N GLU A 131 10.29 -31.00 23.89
CA GLU A 131 10.12 -32.26 23.17
C GLU A 131 11.13 -33.28 23.71
N GLU A 132 10.69 -34.54 23.85
CA GLU A 132 11.61 -35.64 24.26
C GLU A 132 12.63 -35.88 23.15
N TYR A 133 13.90 -35.95 23.47
CA TYR A 133 14.97 -36.11 22.51
C TYR A 133 15.07 -37.54 22.02
N GLU A 134 14.66 -37.80 20.79
CA GLU A 134 14.89 -39.04 20.07
C GLU A 134 15.54 -38.68 18.73
N GLU A 135 16.82 -39.02 18.53
CA GLU A 135 17.67 -38.54 17.43
C GLU A 135 17.07 -38.73 16.02
N LYS A 136 16.29 -39.80 15.81
CA LYS A 136 15.66 -40.12 14.51
C LYS A 136 14.24 -39.57 14.32
N LYS A 137 13.64 -38.87 15.30
CA LYS A 137 12.24 -38.47 15.27
C LYS A 137 12.00 -36.98 15.46
N ILE A 138 13.03 -36.16 15.57
CA ILE A 138 12.89 -34.74 15.84
C ILE A 138 12.63 -33.95 14.54
N ASP A 139 11.53 -33.24 14.52
CA ASP A 139 11.33 -32.18 13.53
C ASP A 139 12.12 -30.95 13.98
N TRP A 140 13.29 -30.75 13.42
CA TRP A 140 14.21 -29.67 13.79
C TRP A 140 13.68 -28.26 13.53
N ILE A 141 12.76 -28.13 12.60
CA ILE A 141 12.10 -26.87 12.27
C ILE A 141 10.60 -27.04 12.52
N LEU A 142 10.13 -26.51 13.62
CA LEU A 142 8.74 -26.67 14.06
C LEU A 142 7.85 -25.52 13.58
N PRO A 143 6.76 -25.82 12.87
CA PRO A 143 5.77 -24.82 12.52
C PRO A 143 4.96 -24.37 13.74
N VAL A 144 4.66 -23.07 13.83
CA VAL A 144 3.78 -22.46 14.82
C VAL A 144 2.59 -21.82 14.15
N TYR A 145 1.41 -22.37 14.38
CA TYR A 145 0.16 -21.93 13.78
C TYR A 145 -0.56 -20.89 14.64
N PRO A 146 -1.30 -19.94 14.03
CA PRO A 146 -2.27 -19.15 14.77
C PRO A 146 -3.43 -20.06 15.20
N LEU A 147 -3.72 -20.14 16.49
CA LEU A 147 -4.70 -21.06 17.04
C LEU A 147 -5.69 -20.32 17.94
N THR A 148 -6.88 -20.92 18.12
CA THR A 148 -7.91 -20.48 19.05
C THR A 148 -7.88 -21.30 20.36
N LYS A 149 -8.54 -20.80 21.40
CA LYS A 149 -8.70 -21.52 22.68
C LYS A 149 -9.33 -22.90 22.43
N GLY A 150 -8.69 -23.94 22.96
CA GLY A 150 -9.11 -25.36 22.79
C GLY A 150 -8.32 -26.13 21.74
N LEU A 151 -7.49 -25.51 20.92
CA LEU A 151 -6.53 -26.16 20.03
C LEU A 151 -5.08 -25.92 20.52
N SER A 152 -4.28 -26.99 20.55
CA SER A 152 -2.85 -26.88 20.87
C SER A 152 -1.99 -27.09 19.61
N GLN A 153 -0.77 -26.52 19.59
CA GLN A 153 0.22 -26.70 18.53
C GLN A 153 0.49 -28.19 18.24
N LYS A 154 0.57 -29.01 19.32
CA LYS A 154 0.78 -30.44 19.22
C LYS A 154 -0.35 -31.16 18.48
N ILE A 155 -1.61 -30.79 18.76
CA ILE A 155 -2.79 -31.34 18.08
C ILE A 155 -2.78 -30.93 16.60
N MET A 156 -2.55 -29.67 16.30
CA MET A 156 -2.51 -29.14 14.94
C MET A 156 -1.45 -29.87 14.09
N ARG A 157 -0.22 -29.94 14.59
CA ARG A 157 0.87 -30.66 13.92
C ARG A 157 0.57 -32.15 13.72
N LYS A 158 0.01 -32.82 14.73
CA LYS A 158 -0.37 -34.24 14.63
C LYS A 158 -1.40 -34.49 13.54
N ILE A 159 -2.42 -33.64 13.46
CA ILE A 159 -3.47 -33.76 12.45
C ILE A 159 -2.91 -33.48 11.06
N LEU A 160 -2.11 -32.43 10.87
CA LEU A 160 -1.46 -32.10 9.60
C LEU A 160 -0.53 -33.22 9.13
N LYS A 161 0.31 -33.80 10.01
CA LYS A 161 1.16 -34.96 9.68
C LYS A 161 0.31 -36.15 9.22
N PHE A 162 -0.80 -36.42 9.90
CA PHE A 162 -1.70 -37.50 9.53
C PHE A 162 -2.34 -37.24 8.15
N VAL A 163 -2.83 -36.01 7.91
CA VAL A 163 -3.44 -35.63 6.63
C VAL A 163 -2.43 -35.74 5.49
N LEU A 164 -1.27 -35.12 5.62
CA LEU A 164 -0.23 -35.13 4.57
C LEU A 164 0.26 -36.55 4.23
N LYS A 165 0.31 -37.45 5.23
CA LYS A 165 0.69 -38.85 5.03
C LYS A 165 -0.40 -39.67 4.28
N ASN A 166 -1.67 -39.36 4.52
CA ASN A 166 -2.82 -40.13 3.98
C ASN A 166 -3.53 -39.41 2.83
N LEU A 167 -2.95 -38.31 2.32
CA LEU A 167 -3.50 -37.58 1.19
C LEU A 167 -3.27 -38.37 -0.10
N THR A 168 -4.36 -38.69 -0.81
CA THR A 168 -4.31 -39.42 -2.09
C THR A 168 -4.14 -38.50 -3.28
N GLU A 169 -4.62 -37.26 -3.14
CA GLU A 169 -4.66 -36.27 -4.20
C GLU A 169 -4.18 -34.90 -3.66
N TYR A 170 -3.19 -34.31 -4.30
CA TYR A 170 -2.72 -32.97 -4.01
C TYR A 170 -3.48 -31.94 -4.84
N PRO A 171 -3.51 -30.65 -4.43
CA PRO A 171 -4.04 -29.59 -5.28
C PRO A 171 -3.38 -29.59 -6.66
N GLU A 172 -4.17 -29.20 -7.66
CA GLU A 172 -3.69 -29.18 -9.05
C GLU A 172 -2.49 -28.25 -9.22
N GLU A 173 -1.53 -28.71 -10.01
CA GLU A 173 -0.34 -27.94 -10.36
C GLU A 173 -0.69 -26.92 -11.45
N ILE A 174 -0.49 -25.63 -11.15
CA ILE A 174 -0.87 -24.54 -12.06
C ILE A 174 0.12 -24.31 -13.20
N LEU A 175 1.36 -24.77 -13.06
CA LEU A 175 2.39 -24.59 -14.08
C LEU A 175 2.86 -25.93 -14.68
N PRO A 176 2.97 -26.00 -16.00
CA PRO A 176 3.61 -27.12 -16.68
C PRO A 176 5.06 -27.33 -16.20
N ILE A 177 5.52 -28.58 -16.22
CA ILE A 177 6.84 -28.96 -15.70
C ILE A 177 8.00 -28.18 -16.36
N ASN A 178 7.95 -27.96 -17.68
CA ASN A 178 8.94 -27.21 -18.42
C ASN A 178 9.07 -25.75 -17.93
N ARG A 179 7.96 -25.11 -17.60
CA ARG A 179 7.94 -23.73 -17.05
C ARG A 179 8.49 -23.68 -15.62
N ARG A 180 8.14 -24.68 -14.79
CA ARG A 180 8.67 -24.76 -13.41
C ARG A 180 10.18 -24.94 -13.39
N LEU A 181 10.72 -25.80 -14.28
CA LEU A 181 12.16 -26.00 -14.41
C LEU A 181 12.87 -24.73 -14.90
N ALA A 182 12.33 -24.05 -15.91
CA ALA A 182 12.89 -22.80 -16.41
C ALA A 182 12.94 -21.68 -15.35
N LEU A 183 11.94 -21.62 -14.45
CA LEU A 183 11.86 -20.66 -13.36
C LEU A 183 12.54 -21.11 -12.06
N ASN A 184 13.10 -22.33 -12.05
CA ASN A 184 13.71 -22.96 -10.86
C ASN A 184 12.80 -22.96 -9.63
N ILE A 185 11.51 -23.22 -9.82
CA ILE A 185 10.50 -23.29 -8.74
C ILE A 185 10.04 -24.72 -8.51
N SER A 186 9.66 -25.01 -7.25
CA SER A 186 9.23 -26.35 -6.83
C SER A 186 7.84 -26.72 -7.38
N ASN A 187 7.26 -27.81 -6.92
CA ASN A 187 5.88 -28.21 -7.19
C ASN A 187 5.02 -28.05 -5.95
N ILE A 188 3.69 -28.08 -6.11
CA ILE A 188 2.72 -27.89 -5.03
C ILE A 188 2.87 -28.92 -3.91
N LYS A 189 3.15 -30.20 -4.25
CA LYS A 189 3.36 -31.26 -3.27
C LYS A 189 4.59 -30.97 -2.40
N HIS A 190 5.74 -30.65 -3.01
CA HIS A 190 6.95 -30.28 -2.29
C HIS A 190 6.74 -29.02 -1.43
N ALA A 191 6.03 -28.03 -1.97
CA ALA A 191 5.74 -26.80 -1.27
C ALA A 191 4.86 -27.05 -0.02
N LEU A 192 3.76 -27.81 -0.13
CA LEU A 192 2.89 -28.11 0.99
C LEU A 192 3.57 -28.98 2.06
N LEU A 193 4.40 -29.94 1.69
CA LEU A 193 5.16 -30.73 2.63
C LEU A 193 6.15 -29.86 3.43
N ASN A 194 6.93 -29.01 2.73
CA ASN A 194 7.99 -28.24 3.35
C ASN A 194 7.52 -26.91 4.00
N ILE A 195 6.34 -26.38 3.69
CA ILE A 195 5.78 -25.26 4.43
C ILE A 195 5.26 -25.72 5.79
N HIS A 196 4.77 -26.96 5.91
CA HIS A 196 4.27 -27.50 7.16
C HIS A 196 5.34 -28.23 7.99
N PHE A 197 6.20 -29.02 7.33
CA PHE A 197 7.27 -29.80 7.98
C PHE A 197 8.57 -29.71 7.16
N PRO A 198 9.27 -28.58 7.26
CA PRO A 198 10.46 -28.35 6.47
C PRO A 198 11.61 -29.25 6.92
N VAL A 199 12.25 -29.93 5.95
CA VAL A 199 13.44 -30.74 6.20
C VAL A 199 14.67 -29.85 6.42
N SER A 200 14.70 -28.68 5.78
CA SER A 200 15.76 -27.68 5.92
C SER A 200 15.23 -26.27 5.70
N GLU A 201 16.00 -25.26 6.10
CA GLU A 201 15.67 -23.84 5.83
C GLU A 201 15.58 -23.54 4.33
N ILE A 202 16.48 -24.13 3.54
CA ILE A 202 16.48 -24.01 2.07
C ILE A 202 15.17 -24.54 1.48
N ASN A 203 14.70 -25.71 1.94
CA ASN A 203 13.45 -26.29 1.46
C ASN A 203 12.23 -25.48 1.93
N LEU A 204 12.28 -24.89 3.11
CA LEU A 204 11.25 -23.97 3.60
C LEU A 204 11.17 -22.71 2.72
N GLU A 205 12.31 -22.13 2.37
CA GLU A 205 12.37 -20.95 1.51
C GLU A 205 11.84 -21.26 0.11
N LYS A 206 12.27 -22.38 -0.50
CA LYS A 206 11.73 -22.83 -1.80
C LYS A 206 10.22 -23.06 -1.76
N ALA A 207 9.71 -23.64 -0.68
CA ALA A 207 8.27 -23.85 -0.48
C ALA A 207 7.51 -22.53 -0.38
N ARG A 208 8.04 -21.58 0.40
CA ARG A 208 7.46 -20.23 0.56
C ARG A 208 7.45 -19.49 -0.78
N ASN A 209 8.55 -19.48 -1.49
CA ASN A 209 8.67 -18.79 -2.78
C ASN A 209 7.69 -19.37 -3.82
N TYR A 210 7.53 -20.70 -3.86
CA TYR A 210 6.52 -21.32 -4.72
C TYR A 210 5.10 -20.89 -4.36
N LEU A 211 4.72 -20.90 -3.08
CA LEU A 211 3.37 -20.53 -2.65
C LEU A 211 3.06 -19.06 -2.88
N ILE A 212 4.03 -18.18 -2.63
CA ILE A 212 3.93 -16.75 -2.96
C ILE A 212 3.72 -16.58 -4.48
N PHE A 213 4.57 -17.23 -5.28
CA PHE A 213 4.45 -17.19 -6.74
C PHE A 213 3.07 -17.68 -7.19
N ARG A 214 2.61 -18.82 -6.66
CA ARG A 214 1.31 -19.41 -6.99
C ARG A 214 0.15 -18.44 -6.73
N GLU A 215 0.11 -17.82 -5.56
CA GLU A 215 -0.94 -16.85 -5.20
C GLU A 215 -0.96 -15.65 -6.16
N PHE A 216 0.21 -15.05 -6.39
CA PHE A 216 0.30 -13.92 -7.31
C PHE A 216 0.02 -14.31 -8.76
N PHE A 217 0.44 -15.49 -9.19
CA PHE A 217 0.17 -15.99 -10.54
C PHE A 217 -1.34 -16.18 -10.78
N ILE A 218 -2.04 -16.85 -9.88
CA ILE A 218 -3.50 -17.04 -9.96
C ILE A 218 -4.20 -15.67 -9.94
N PHE A 219 -3.77 -14.77 -9.06
CA PHE A 219 -4.32 -13.43 -8.98
C PHE A 219 -4.15 -12.68 -10.31
N GLN A 220 -2.96 -12.70 -10.91
CA GLN A 220 -2.68 -12.06 -12.19
C GLN A 220 -3.45 -12.71 -13.34
N LEU A 221 -3.59 -14.03 -13.36
CA LEU A 221 -4.41 -14.72 -14.35
C LEU A 221 -5.87 -14.28 -14.27
N ASN A 222 -6.44 -14.20 -13.08
CA ASN A 222 -7.80 -13.73 -12.88
C ASN A 222 -7.99 -12.28 -13.35
N LEU A 223 -7.03 -11.40 -13.07
CA LEU A 223 -7.05 -10.01 -13.56
C LEU A 223 -6.98 -9.94 -15.09
N LEU A 224 -6.08 -10.69 -15.71
CA LEU A 224 -5.94 -10.74 -17.17
C LEU A 224 -7.18 -11.35 -17.83
N TRP A 225 -7.74 -12.39 -17.24
CA TRP A 225 -8.97 -12.99 -17.73
C TRP A 225 -10.15 -12.03 -17.63
N LYS A 226 -10.31 -11.36 -16.49
CA LYS A 226 -11.32 -10.31 -16.30
C LYS A 226 -11.11 -9.16 -17.29
N LYS A 227 -9.88 -8.69 -17.46
CA LYS A 227 -9.53 -7.68 -18.46
C LYS A 227 -9.93 -8.09 -19.88
N ASN A 228 -9.68 -9.35 -20.27
CA ASN A 228 -10.05 -9.86 -21.59
C ASN A 228 -11.57 -10.02 -21.75
N MET A 229 -12.28 -10.42 -20.69
CA MET A 229 -13.75 -10.49 -20.70
C MET A 229 -14.42 -9.11 -20.71
N GLU A 230 -13.83 -8.12 -20.01
CA GLU A 230 -14.29 -6.74 -19.96
C GLU A 230 -13.80 -5.90 -21.14
N ARG A 231 -12.90 -6.40 -21.98
CA ARG A 231 -12.52 -5.79 -23.26
C ARG A 231 -13.71 -5.84 -24.22
N LYS A 232 -14.73 -5.07 -23.87
CA LYS A 232 -15.73 -4.67 -24.84
C LYS A 232 -15.02 -3.80 -25.87
N THR A 233 -15.12 -4.19 -27.10
CA THR A 233 -14.86 -3.29 -28.22
C THR A 233 -15.83 -2.13 -28.08
N ASP A 234 -15.34 -0.89 -28.18
CA ASP A 234 -16.25 0.22 -28.49
C ASP A 234 -16.86 -0.17 -29.84
N ASP A 235 -18.18 -0.10 -29.97
CA ASP A 235 -18.86 -0.44 -31.23
C ASP A 235 -18.44 0.52 -32.38
N LYS A 236 -17.57 1.48 -32.11
CA LYS A 236 -17.07 2.49 -33.04
C LYS A 236 -15.56 2.46 -33.20
N ILE A 237 -15.11 2.35 -34.42
CA ILE A 237 -13.73 2.63 -34.84
C ILE A 237 -13.65 4.12 -35.14
N TYR A 238 -12.73 4.81 -34.48
CA TYR A 238 -12.54 6.24 -34.69
C TYR A 238 -11.54 6.47 -35.82
N ILE A 239 -11.96 7.28 -36.80
CA ILE A 239 -11.07 7.74 -37.88
C ILE A 239 -10.37 9.00 -37.36
N ILE A 240 -9.08 8.87 -37.07
CA ILE A 240 -8.25 9.96 -36.53
C ILE A 240 -7.09 10.20 -37.51
N ASP A 241 -6.88 11.46 -37.86
CA ASP A 241 -5.76 11.86 -38.70
C ASP A 241 -4.42 11.54 -38.02
N GLU A 242 -3.41 11.16 -38.80
CA GLU A 242 -2.06 10.91 -38.31
C GLU A 242 -1.39 12.18 -37.77
N LYS A 243 -1.78 13.34 -38.29
CA LYS A 243 -1.24 14.64 -37.89
C LYS A 243 -1.93 15.28 -36.70
N ILE A 244 -2.89 14.59 -36.07
CA ILE A 244 -3.69 15.15 -34.97
C ILE A 244 -2.82 15.63 -33.79
N ILE A 245 -1.70 14.97 -33.51
CA ILE A 245 -0.76 15.38 -32.47
C ILE A 245 -0.05 16.69 -32.87
N GLU A 246 0.35 16.82 -34.13
CA GLU A 246 0.97 18.05 -34.64
C GLU A 246 -0.01 19.22 -34.62
N GLU A 247 -1.30 18.97 -34.95
CA GLU A 247 -2.36 19.98 -34.85
C GLU A 247 -2.52 20.46 -33.40
N PHE A 248 -2.57 19.51 -32.46
CA PHE A 248 -2.66 19.84 -31.04
C PHE A 248 -1.41 20.59 -30.53
N GLU A 249 -0.20 20.17 -30.94
CA GLU A 249 1.04 20.84 -30.56
C GLU A 249 1.11 22.30 -31.02
N LYS A 250 0.52 22.64 -32.19
CA LYS A 250 0.44 24.04 -32.69
C LYS A 250 -0.42 24.95 -31.82
N LEU A 251 -1.37 24.38 -31.08
CA LEU A 251 -2.21 25.12 -30.13
C LEU A 251 -1.51 25.41 -28.79
N LEU A 252 -0.40 24.73 -28.52
CA LEU A 252 0.31 24.86 -27.26
C LEU A 252 1.40 25.93 -27.30
N PRO A 253 1.65 26.67 -26.20
CA PRO A 253 2.76 27.64 -26.11
C PRO A 253 4.13 26.97 -25.89
N PHE A 254 4.20 25.65 -25.91
CA PHE A 254 5.43 24.85 -25.67
C PHE A 254 5.40 23.56 -26.52
N LYS A 255 6.57 22.92 -26.64
CA LYS A 255 6.69 21.64 -27.36
C LYS A 255 6.42 20.46 -26.42
N LEU A 256 5.79 19.42 -26.97
CA LEU A 256 5.58 18.15 -26.27
C LEU A 256 6.90 17.39 -26.10
N THR A 257 7.02 16.65 -25.02
CA THR A 257 8.13 15.68 -24.83
C THR A 257 7.85 14.41 -25.65
N GLU A 258 8.88 13.63 -25.97
CA GLU A 258 8.71 12.38 -26.70
C GLU A 258 7.82 11.38 -25.93
N ASN A 259 8.00 11.26 -24.61
CA ASN A 259 7.11 10.41 -23.80
C ASN A 259 5.64 10.87 -23.81
N GLN A 260 5.38 12.17 -23.89
CA GLN A 260 4.01 12.67 -24.03
C GLN A 260 3.41 12.28 -25.38
N LYS A 261 4.18 12.40 -26.47
CA LYS A 261 3.76 11.97 -27.81
C LYS A 261 3.48 10.47 -27.86
N GLU A 262 4.38 9.64 -27.30
CA GLU A 262 4.19 8.19 -27.20
C GLU A 262 2.87 7.82 -26.50
N VAL A 263 2.56 8.45 -25.37
CA VAL A 263 1.30 8.19 -24.65
C VAL A 263 0.08 8.66 -25.45
N MET A 264 0.17 9.77 -26.17
CA MET A 264 -0.89 10.23 -27.08
C MET A 264 -1.10 9.24 -28.24
N GLU A 265 -0.02 8.72 -28.83
CA GLU A 265 -0.07 7.69 -29.88
C GLU A 265 -0.70 6.39 -29.38
N GLU A 266 -0.38 5.96 -28.15
CA GLU A 266 -1.03 4.81 -27.54
C GLU A 266 -2.55 4.99 -27.42
N ILE A 267 -3.01 6.18 -27.02
CA ILE A 267 -4.43 6.52 -26.91
C ILE A 267 -5.09 6.50 -28.30
N ILE A 268 -4.46 7.12 -29.30
CA ILE A 268 -4.94 7.12 -30.70
C ILE A 268 -5.04 5.69 -31.24
N LYS A 269 -4.02 4.87 -31.00
CA LYS A 269 -4.00 3.47 -31.42
C LYS A 269 -5.14 2.66 -30.79
N ASP A 270 -5.44 2.87 -29.51
CA ASP A 270 -6.57 2.24 -28.85
C ASP A 270 -7.90 2.65 -29.51
N LEU A 271 -8.07 3.92 -29.84
CA LEU A 271 -9.26 4.46 -30.53
C LEU A 271 -9.41 3.94 -31.97
N LYS A 272 -8.32 3.95 -32.76
CA LYS A 272 -8.30 3.40 -34.13
C LYS A 272 -8.63 1.90 -34.16
N ASN A 273 -8.31 1.17 -33.12
CA ASN A 273 -8.62 -0.25 -33.00
C ASN A 273 -10.00 -0.55 -32.39
N GLY A 274 -10.85 0.45 -32.16
CA GLY A 274 -12.16 0.29 -31.54
C GLY A 274 -12.07 -0.27 -30.12
N LYS A 275 -11.01 0.03 -29.39
CA LYS A 275 -10.78 -0.47 -28.05
C LYS A 275 -11.24 0.55 -27.02
N LEU A 276 -12.02 0.10 -26.04
CA LEU A 276 -12.41 0.96 -24.93
C LEU A 276 -11.17 1.29 -24.08
N ILE A 277 -10.79 2.57 -24.02
CA ILE A 277 -9.66 3.03 -23.23
C ILE A 277 -9.97 2.80 -21.75
N ARG A 278 -9.09 2.08 -21.09
CA ARG A 278 -9.03 1.89 -19.62
C ARG A 278 -7.58 2.05 -19.23
N ARG A 279 -7.12 3.28 -18.92
CA ARG A 279 -5.70 3.58 -18.82
C ARG A 279 -5.36 4.32 -17.53
N LEU A 280 -4.27 3.90 -16.89
CA LEU A 280 -3.62 4.63 -15.80
C LEU A 280 -2.39 5.35 -16.34
N ILE A 281 -2.39 6.68 -16.26
CA ILE A 281 -1.25 7.52 -16.61
C ILE A 281 -0.51 7.85 -15.31
N HIS A 282 0.69 7.33 -15.20
CA HIS A 282 1.57 7.55 -14.07
C HIS A 282 2.75 8.46 -14.47
N GLY A 283 3.11 9.39 -13.58
CA GLY A 283 4.26 10.27 -13.79
C GLY A 283 4.47 11.19 -12.59
N GLU A 284 5.68 11.67 -12.39
CA GLU A 284 5.99 12.62 -11.32
C GLU A 284 5.15 13.91 -11.43
N VAL A 285 5.11 14.68 -10.33
CA VAL A 285 4.52 16.03 -10.35
C VAL A 285 5.32 16.87 -11.36
N GLY A 286 4.61 17.56 -12.26
CA GLY A 286 5.24 18.34 -13.32
C GLY A 286 5.59 17.56 -14.61
N SER A 287 5.42 16.23 -14.68
CA SER A 287 5.67 15.45 -15.91
C SER A 287 4.70 15.78 -17.07
N GLY A 288 3.71 16.61 -16.82
CA GLY A 288 2.73 17.03 -17.84
C GLY A 288 1.58 16.04 -18.06
N LYS A 289 1.18 15.25 -17.07
CA LYS A 289 -0.01 14.37 -17.14
C LYS A 289 -1.26 15.10 -17.61
N THR A 290 -1.43 16.32 -17.15
CA THR A 290 -2.56 17.19 -17.48
C THR A 290 -2.70 17.44 -18.98
N ILE A 291 -1.58 17.53 -19.72
CA ILE A 291 -1.62 17.77 -21.18
C ILE A 291 -2.19 16.58 -21.93
N ILE A 292 -1.98 15.35 -21.44
CA ILE A 292 -2.58 14.14 -22.01
C ILE A 292 -4.10 14.16 -21.80
N ALA A 293 -4.54 14.63 -20.64
CA ALA A 293 -5.97 14.78 -20.34
C ALA A 293 -6.62 15.80 -21.28
N ILE A 294 -6.01 16.98 -21.46
CA ILE A 294 -6.50 18.01 -22.36
C ILE A 294 -6.57 17.48 -23.80
N PHE A 295 -5.50 16.85 -24.28
CA PHE A 295 -5.45 16.24 -25.60
C PHE A 295 -6.60 15.25 -25.83
N THR A 296 -6.83 14.38 -24.86
CA THR A 296 -7.90 13.39 -24.99
C THR A 296 -9.28 14.03 -24.99
N LEU A 297 -9.53 14.99 -24.09
CA LEU A 297 -10.79 15.75 -24.07
C LEU A 297 -11.01 16.54 -25.34
N TRP A 298 -9.96 17.15 -25.88
CA TRP A 298 -9.97 17.91 -27.14
C TRP A 298 -10.36 17.02 -28.33
N ILE A 299 -9.76 15.82 -28.46
CA ILE A 299 -10.13 14.88 -29.54
C ILE A 299 -11.62 14.51 -29.44
N PHE A 300 -12.11 14.14 -28.28
CA PHE A 300 -13.52 13.78 -28.11
C PHE A 300 -14.45 14.98 -28.33
N GLY A 301 -14.05 16.18 -27.92
CA GLY A 301 -14.76 17.43 -28.17
C GLY A 301 -14.88 17.74 -29.69
N LYS A 302 -13.79 17.61 -30.47
CA LYS A 302 -13.78 17.75 -31.93
C LYS A 302 -14.71 16.75 -32.62
N MET A 303 -14.88 15.58 -32.04
CA MET A 303 -15.82 14.56 -32.55
C MET A 303 -17.26 14.78 -32.09
N GLY A 304 -17.58 15.87 -31.39
CA GLY A 304 -18.92 16.19 -30.89
C GLY A 304 -19.36 15.38 -29.68
N TYR A 305 -18.44 14.72 -28.99
CA TYR A 305 -18.71 13.97 -27.73
C TYR A 305 -18.50 14.83 -26.50
N GLN A 306 -19.07 14.35 -25.40
CA GLN A 306 -18.87 14.95 -24.09
C GLN A 306 -17.77 14.21 -23.31
N GLY A 307 -16.92 14.98 -22.63
CA GLY A 307 -15.87 14.47 -21.74
C GLY A 307 -15.93 15.13 -20.36
N VAL A 308 -15.58 14.38 -19.34
CA VAL A 308 -15.53 14.84 -17.95
C VAL A 308 -14.11 14.76 -17.43
N PHE A 309 -13.66 15.85 -16.77
CA PHE A 309 -12.42 15.89 -16.01
C PHE A 309 -12.72 16.11 -14.52
N LEU A 310 -12.39 15.11 -13.71
CA LEU A 310 -12.64 15.12 -12.27
C LEU A 310 -11.37 15.48 -11.50
N CYS A 311 -11.48 16.57 -10.72
CA CYS A 311 -10.44 17.05 -9.83
C CYS A 311 -10.74 16.69 -8.37
N PRO A 312 -9.73 16.46 -7.53
CA PRO A 312 -9.93 16.19 -6.11
C PRO A 312 -10.42 17.40 -5.31
N THR A 313 -10.15 18.62 -5.76
CA THR A 313 -10.54 19.86 -5.08
C THR A 313 -11.16 20.89 -6.01
N GLU A 314 -11.99 21.78 -5.45
CA GLU A 314 -12.63 22.89 -6.19
C GLU A 314 -11.60 23.87 -6.77
N ILE A 315 -10.53 24.15 -6.01
CA ILE A 315 -9.45 25.07 -6.42
C ILE A 315 -8.77 24.55 -7.67
N LEU A 316 -8.44 23.25 -7.74
CA LEU A 316 -7.86 22.62 -8.93
C LEU A 316 -8.82 22.67 -10.11
N ALA A 317 -10.09 22.38 -9.89
CA ALA A 317 -11.09 22.43 -10.94
C ALA A 317 -11.20 23.85 -11.54
N GLN A 318 -11.19 24.89 -10.71
CA GLN A 318 -11.19 26.29 -11.14
C GLN A 318 -9.91 26.64 -11.93
N GLN A 319 -8.73 26.21 -11.44
CA GLN A 319 -7.47 26.44 -12.14
C GLN A 319 -7.46 25.81 -13.53
N HIS A 320 -7.87 24.55 -13.63
CA HIS A 320 -7.96 23.88 -14.91
C HIS A 320 -8.98 24.55 -15.83
N TYR A 321 -10.13 24.96 -15.29
CA TYR A 321 -11.13 25.67 -16.09
C TYR A 321 -10.57 26.98 -16.67
N ILE A 322 -9.93 27.80 -15.86
CA ILE A 322 -9.33 29.07 -16.31
C ILE A 322 -8.26 28.82 -17.39
N ASN A 323 -7.39 27.84 -17.15
CA ASN A 323 -6.29 27.57 -18.07
C ASN A 323 -6.72 26.92 -19.40
N TRP A 324 -7.81 26.15 -19.40
CA TRP A 324 -8.22 25.36 -20.58
C TRP A 324 -9.37 25.99 -21.35
N ASN A 325 -10.19 26.82 -20.71
CA ASN A 325 -11.40 27.37 -21.32
C ASN A 325 -11.08 28.18 -22.57
N GLU A 326 -10.16 29.13 -22.47
CA GLU A 326 -9.78 29.99 -23.60
C GLU A 326 -9.17 29.18 -24.76
N PHE A 327 -8.28 28.27 -24.44
CA PHE A 327 -7.61 27.37 -25.37
C PHE A 327 -8.58 26.43 -26.09
N LEU A 328 -9.49 25.76 -25.38
CA LEU A 328 -10.44 24.82 -25.99
C LEU A 328 -11.57 25.55 -26.74
N LEU A 329 -11.98 26.72 -26.23
CA LEU A 329 -13.01 27.54 -26.87
C LEU A 329 -12.54 28.09 -28.21
N SER A 330 -11.26 28.42 -28.36
CA SER A 330 -10.69 28.90 -29.66
C SER A 330 -10.81 27.83 -30.75
N ASP A 331 -10.91 26.57 -30.43
CA ASP A 331 -11.12 25.45 -31.35
C ASP A 331 -12.58 24.92 -31.36
N GLY A 332 -13.53 25.74 -30.89
CA GLY A 332 -14.97 25.45 -30.89
C GLY A 332 -15.46 24.45 -29.85
N ILE A 333 -14.67 24.17 -28.79
CA ILE A 333 -15.02 23.23 -27.75
C ILE A 333 -15.50 24.01 -26.53
N ASN A 334 -16.77 23.85 -26.18
CA ASN A 334 -17.38 24.51 -25.03
C ASN A 334 -17.00 23.80 -23.72
N VAL A 335 -16.43 24.54 -22.77
CA VAL A 335 -16.00 24.06 -21.47
C VAL A 335 -16.88 24.65 -20.37
N SER A 336 -17.22 23.87 -19.37
CA SER A 336 -17.93 24.35 -18.18
C SER A 336 -17.35 23.82 -16.88
N LEU A 337 -17.47 24.64 -15.82
CA LEU A 337 -17.06 24.29 -14.47
C LEU A 337 -18.27 23.88 -13.63
N LEU A 338 -18.24 22.69 -13.04
CA LEU A 338 -19.29 22.20 -12.16
C LEU A 338 -18.71 21.71 -10.82
N THR A 339 -18.89 22.51 -9.79
CA THR A 339 -18.43 22.25 -8.41
C THR A 339 -19.56 22.36 -7.40
N GLY A 340 -19.26 22.10 -6.15
CA GLY A 340 -20.21 22.32 -5.04
C GLY A 340 -20.72 23.78 -4.94
N LYS A 341 -19.93 24.77 -5.37
CA LYS A 341 -20.18 26.20 -5.27
C LYS A 341 -20.68 26.90 -6.55
N THR A 342 -20.84 26.16 -7.64
CA THR A 342 -21.31 26.77 -8.90
C THR A 342 -22.69 27.39 -8.71
N GLU A 343 -22.87 28.66 -9.05
CA GLU A 343 -24.10 29.42 -8.78
C GLU A 343 -25.26 29.02 -9.71
N GLU A 344 -25.02 28.89 -11.00
CA GLU A 344 -26.04 28.54 -12.01
C GLU A 344 -26.07 27.04 -12.34
N LYS A 345 -26.03 26.14 -11.34
CA LYS A 345 -25.97 24.69 -11.56
C LYS A 345 -27.06 24.15 -12.48
N SER A 346 -28.30 24.60 -12.28
CA SER A 346 -29.45 24.12 -13.05
C SER A 346 -29.32 24.45 -14.54
N LYS A 347 -28.78 25.61 -14.89
CA LYS A 347 -28.53 26.02 -16.26
C LYS A 347 -27.44 25.17 -16.90
N ILE A 348 -26.32 25.00 -16.20
CA ILE A 348 -25.19 24.18 -16.69
C ILE A 348 -25.64 22.73 -16.89
N ILE A 349 -26.40 22.16 -15.96
CA ILE A 349 -26.94 20.79 -16.07
C ILE A 349 -27.83 20.68 -17.32
N ASN A 350 -28.72 21.63 -17.55
CA ASN A 350 -29.56 21.65 -18.75
C ASN A 350 -28.74 21.77 -20.05
N GLU A 351 -27.67 22.56 -20.05
CA GLU A 351 -26.76 22.67 -21.18
C GLU A 351 -25.95 21.38 -21.42
N ILE A 352 -25.57 20.65 -20.36
CA ILE A 352 -24.96 19.32 -20.46
C ILE A 352 -25.96 18.32 -21.08
N GLU A 353 -27.19 18.27 -20.58
CA GLU A 353 -28.25 17.38 -21.07
C GLU A 353 -28.61 17.66 -22.54
N ASN A 354 -28.56 18.92 -22.96
CA ASN A 354 -28.78 19.32 -24.37
C ASN A 354 -27.53 19.10 -25.27
N GLY A 355 -26.38 18.76 -24.70
CA GLY A 355 -25.14 18.51 -25.43
C GLY A 355 -24.46 19.78 -25.96
N LYS A 356 -24.74 20.95 -25.36
CA LYS A 356 -24.10 22.22 -25.71
C LYS A 356 -22.68 22.34 -25.12
N ILE A 357 -22.40 21.61 -24.02
CA ILE A 357 -21.11 21.59 -23.38
C ILE A 357 -20.38 20.31 -23.77
N ASN A 358 -19.15 20.45 -24.27
CA ASN A 358 -18.31 19.33 -24.67
C ASN A 358 -17.40 18.83 -23.54
N VAL A 359 -16.84 19.75 -22.73
CA VAL A 359 -15.91 19.40 -21.65
C VAL A 359 -16.43 19.93 -20.32
N ILE A 360 -16.58 19.05 -19.35
CA ILE A 360 -17.04 19.38 -18.02
C ILE A 360 -15.89 19.16 -17.04
N ILE A 361 -15.42 20.22 -16.40
CA ILE A 361 -14.39 20.19 -15.38
C ILE A 361 -15.05 20.37 -14.01
N GLY A 362 -14.70 19.56 -13.02
CA GLY A 362 -15.22 19.78 -11.69
C GLY A 362 -14.84 18.70 -10.68
N THR A 363 -15.60 18.64 -9.60
CA THR A 363 -15.37 17.74 -8.48
C THR A 363 -16.43 16.63 -8.43
N HIS A 364 -16.50 15.93 -7.31
CA HIS A 364 -17.53 14.90 -7.08
C HIS A 364 -18.98 15.36 -7.30
N ALA A 365 -19.23 16.67 -7.38
CA ALA A 365 -20.55 17.20 -7.72
C ALA A 365 -21.06 16.71 -9.09
N ILE A 366 -20.16 16.41 -10.03
CA ILE A 366 -20.50 15.85 -11.36
C ILE A 366 -21.04 14.42 -11.26
N LEU A 367 -20.72 13.70 -10.19
CA LEU A 367 -21.15 12.31 -9.98
C LEU A 367 -22.59 12.19 -9.50
N ASN A 368 -23.26 13.30 -9.26
CA ASN A 368 -24.66 13.29 -8.81
C ASN A 368 -25.52 12.50 -9.82
N GLU A 369 -26.38 11.63 -9.33
CA GLU A 369 -27.28 10.78 -10.14
C GLU A 369 -28.22 11.60 -11.05
N LYS A 370 -28.50 12.82 -10.67
CA LYS A 370 -29.42 13.71 -11.39
C LYS A 370 -28.84 14.30 -12.69
N ILE A 371 -27.56 14.10 -13.00
CA ILE A 371 -26.96 14.65 -14.22
C ILE A 371 -26.99 13.59 -15.33
N ASN A 372 -27.78 13.84 -16.35
CA ASN A 372 -27.86 13.00 -17.54
C ASN A 372 -27.02 13.63 -18.67
N PHE A 373 -25.99 12.91 -19.11
CA PHE A 373 -25.19 13.33 -20.23
C PHE A 373 -25.81 12.88 -21.54
N LYS A 374 -25.88 13.77 -22.55
CA LYS A 374 -26.42 13.42 -23.87
C LYS A 374 -25.53 12.42 -24.59
N ASN A 375 -24.22 12.60 -24.53
CA ASN A 375 -23.26 11.82 -25.30
C ASN A 375 -21.89 11.72 -24.62
N LEU A 376 -21.87 11.29 -23.35
CA LEU A 376 -20.63 11.11 -22.59
C LEU A 376 -19.80 9.95 -23.16
N LYS A 377 -18.57 10.22 -23.55
CA LYS A 377 -17.65 9.21 -24.12
C LYS A 377 -16.35 9.03 -23.34
N ILE A 378 -15.91 10.02 -22.58
CA ILE A 378 -14.66 9.93 -21.81
C ILE A 378 -14.82 10.51 -20.40
N VAL A 379 -14.27 9.82 -19.42
CA VAL A 379 -14.09 10.30 -18.05
C VAL A 379 -12.61 10.21 -17.69
N ILE A 380 -12.06 11.33 -17.27
CA ILE A 380 -10.69 11.43 -16.80
C ILE A 380 -10.70 11.84 -15.32
N VAL A 381 -9.93 11.13 -14.50
CA VAL A 381 -9.88 11.36 -13.05
C VAL A 381 -8.46 11.67 -12.63
N ASP A 382 -8.27 12.83 -12.04
CA ASP A 382 -6.99 13.21 -11.46
C ASP A 382 -6.91 12.72 -10.00
N GLU A 383 -5.77 12.12 -9.65
CA GLU A 383 -5.47 11.62 -8.30
C GLU A 383 -6.62 10.76 -7.70
N GLN A 384 -7.04 9.72 -8.42
CA GLN A 384 -8.17 8.85 -8.06
C GLN A 384 -8.17 8.38 -6.59
N HIS A 385 -7.01 8.20 -5.98
CA HIS A 385 -6.87 7.76 -4.59
C HIS A 385 -7.43 8.77 -3.56
N LYS A 386 -7.65 10.02 -3.96
CA LYS A 386 -8.25 11.07 -3.12
C LYS A 386 -9.79 11.02 -3.10
N PHE A 387 -10.40 10.17 -3.95
CA PHE A 387 -11.85 9.97 -3.96
C PHE A 387 -12.25 8.85 -2.99
N GLY A 388 -13.33 9.06 -2.24
CA GLY A 388 -13.90 8.05 -1.34
C GLY A 388 -14.41 6.80 -2.07
N VAL A 389 -14.54 5.68 -1.36
CA VAL A 389 -14.94 4.38 -1.92
C VAL A 389 -16.28 4.47 -2.68
N ASN A 390 -17.29 5.11 -2.10
CA ASN A 390 -18.61 5.30 -2.73
C ASN A 390 -18.53 6.14 -4.02
N GLN A 391 -17.65 7.14 -4.04
CA GLN A 391 -17.43 7.97 -5.24
C GLN A 391 -16.75 7.17 -6.35
N GLN A 392 -15.81 6.29 -6.00
CA GLN A 392 -15.17 5.39 -6.97
C GLN A 392 -16.16 4.37 -7.55
N GLU A 393 -17.11 3.90 -6.76
CA GLU A 393 -18.17 2.99 -7.25
C GLU A 393 -19.12 3.71 -8.23
N LEU A 394 -19.60 4.90 -7.89
CA LEU A 394 -20.41 5.72 -8.79
C LEU A 394 -19.68 6.05 -10.11
N LEU A 395 -18.37 6.34 -10.03
CA LEU A 395 -17.53 6.53 -11.21
C LEU A 395 -17.50 5.29 -12.11
N LYS A 396 -17.33 4.12 -11.52
CA LYS A 396 -17.31 2.84 -12.26
C LYS A 396 -18.65 2.58 -12.95
N GLU A 397 -19.77 2.87 -12.29
CA GLU A 397 -21.10 2.68 -12.86
C GLU A 397 -21.36 3.63 -14.04
N LYS A 398 -21.11 4.93 -13.87
CA LYS A 398 -21.27 5.94 -14.92
C LYS A 398 -20.30 5.73 -16.09
N SER A 399 -19.14 5.12 -15.85
CA SER A 399 -18.12 4.88 -16.87
C SER A 399 -18.17 3.48 -17.52
N LYS A 400 -19.18 2.68 -17.26
CA LYS A 400 -19.26 1.26 -17.69
C LYS A 400 -19.05 1.06 -19.20
N ASN A 401 -19.57 1.96 -20.04
CA ASN A 401 -19.46 1.91 -21.50
C ASN A 401 -18.78 3.18 -22.06
N VAL A 402 -17.93 3.83 -21.26
CA VAL A 402 -17.27 5.10 -21.53
C VAL A 402 -15.77 4.90 -21.38
N HIS A 403 -14.96 5.55 -22.20
CA HIS A 403 -13.51 5.57 -22.04
C HIS A 403 -13.16 6.15 -20.66
N TYR A 404 -12.14 5.58 -20.03
CA TYR A 404 -11.75 5.98 -18.68
C TYR A 404 -10.23 6.10 -18.55
N ILE A 405 -9.76 7.27 -18.12
CA ILE A 405 -8.36 7.52 -17.83
C ILE A 405 -8.24 7.96 -16.37
N SER A 406 -7.34 7.33 -15.63
CA SER A 406 -6.93 7.74 -14.30
C SER A 406 -5.51 8.30 -14.33
N MET A 407 -5.26 9.36 -13.59
CA MET A 407 -3.93 9.94 -13.45
C MET A 407 -3.46 9.84 -12.00
N SER A 408 -2.17 9.60 -11.81
CA SER A 408 -1.55 9.59 -10.48
C SER A 408 -0.13 10.12 -10.51
N ALA A 409 0.21 10.97 -9.52
CA ALA A 409 1.57 11.43 -9.27
C ALA A 409 2.24 10.65 -8.11
N THR A 410 1.50 9.76 -7.42
CA THR A 410 2.11 8.94 -6.38
C THR A 410 3.06 7.92 -6.99
N PRO A 411 4.31 7.78 -6.49
CA PRO A 411 5.24 6.79 -7.01
C PRO A 411 4.77 5.37 -6.63
N ILE A 412 3.93 4.79 -7.49
CA ILE A 412 3.50 3.40 -7.35
C ILE A 412 4.45 2.53 -8.17
N PRO A 413 5.19 1.58 -7.57
CA PRO A 413 5.99 0.64 -8.33
C PRO A 413 5.15 -0.02 -9.42
N ARG A 414 5.68 -0.09 -10.65
CA ARG A 414 4.95 -0.62 -11.82
C ARG A 414 4.33 -2.01 -11.55
N THR A 415 5.05 -2.87 -10.86
CA THR A 415 4.57 -4.20 -10.47
C THR A 415 3.36 -4.13 -9.55
N LEU A 416 3.36 -3.21 -8.58
CA LEU A 416 2.23 -2.98 -7.67
C LEU A 416 1.05 -2.35 -8.41
N ALA A 417 1.31 -1.39 -9.29
CA ALA A 417 0.28 -0.78 -10.14
C ALA A 417 -0.43 -1.82 -11.01
N LEU A 418 0.31 -2.70 -11.68
CA LEU A 418 -0.24 -3.81 -12.46
C LEU A 418 -1.04 -4.80 -11.59
N THR A 419 -0.72 -4.91 -10.31
CA THR A 419 -1.45 -5.78 -9.38
C THR A 419 -2.78 -5.15 -8.94
N ILE A 420 -2.76 -3.86 -8.59
CA ILE A 420 -3.95 -3.13 -8.07
C ILE A 420 -4.89 -2.72 -9.21
N PHE A 421 -4.33 -2.28 -10.33
CA PHE A 421 -5.04 -1.75 -11.49
C PHE A 421 -4.97 -2.68 -12.71
N GLY A 422 -4.88 -4.01 -12.49
CA GLY A 422 -4.61 -5.00 -13.54
C GLY A 422 -5.63 -5.07 -14.68
N ASN A 423 -6.80 -4.43 -14.55
CA ASN A 423 -7.77 -4.24 -15.62
C ASN A 423 -7.52 -3.00 -16.48
N MET A 424 -6.52 -2.16 -16.14
CA MET A 424 -6.16 -0.96 -16.89
C MET A 424 -4.86 -1.17 -17.68
N ASP A 425 -4.72 -0.47 -18.79
CA ASP A 425 -3.45 -0.28 -19.48
C ASP A 425 -2.62 0.76 -18.72
N PHE A 426 -1.29 0.65 -18.77
CA PHE A 426 -0.41 1.47 -17.96
C PHE A 426 0.56 2.26 -18.85
N SER A 427 0.54 3.59 -18.74
CA SER A 427 1.48 4.50 -19.41
C SER A 427 2.27 5.29 -18.40
N THR A 428 3.57 5.45 -18.63
CA THR A 428 4.47 6.18 -17.74
C THR A 428 5.03 7.42 -18.42
N LEU A 429 4.92 8.58 -17.79
CA LEU A 429 5.60 9.80 -18.18
C LEU A 429 6.87 9.94 -17.33
N GLY A 430 7.99 9.44 -17.86
CA GLY A 430 9.29 9.43 -17.18
C GLY A 430 10.14 10.68 -17.41
N GLU A 431 9.85 11.45 -18.47
CA GLU A 431 10.59 12.66 -18.82
C GLU A 431 10.00 13.88 -18.12
N ILE A 432 10.90 14.71 -17.62
CA ILE A 432 10.55 16.04 -17.11
C ILE A 432 10.69 17.03 -18.27
N PRO A 433 9.65 17.83 -18.60
CA PRO A 433 9.72 18.82 -19.68
C PRO A 433 10.93 19.74 -19.54
N LYS A 434 11.55 20.09 -20.68
CA LYS A 434 12.70 21.01 -20.72
C LYS A 434 12.32 22.34 -20.07
N GLY A 435 13.10 22.78 -19.11
CA GLY A 435 12.87 24.03 -18.37
C GLY A 435 12.46 23.85 -16.91
N GLN A 436 12.08 22.66 -16.49
CA GLN A 436 11.92 22.37 -15.06
C GLN A 436 13.27 22.18 -14.38
N ARG A 437 13.43 22.80 -13.21
CA ARG A 437 14.67 22.75 -12.43
C ARG A 437 14.77 21.41 -11.68
N GLN A 438 15.97 20.84 -11.63
CA GLN A 438 16.26 19.70 -10.75
C GLN A 438 16.08 20.12 -9.29
N VAL A 439 15.28 19.35 -8.56
CA VAL A 439 15.08 19.56 -7.13
C VAL A 439 16.16 18.83 -6.36
N ILE A 440 16.99 19.58 -5.62
CA ILE A 440 17.99 19.03 -4.72
C ILE A 440 17.38 18.91 -3.32
N THR A 441 17.49 17.72 -2.73
CA THR A 441 16.94 17.43 -1.41
C THR A 441 18.04 17.27 -0.38
N TYR A 442 17.93 18.00 0.73
CA TYR A 442 18.83 17.91 1.88
C TYR A 442 18.09 17.41 3.10
N MET A 443 18.76 16.64 3.94
CA MET A 443 18.25 16.18 5.23
C MET A 443 19.08 16.80 6.35
N PHE A 444 18.41 17.43 7.31
CA PHE A 444 19.03 18.04 8.49
C PHE A 444 18.47 17.43 9.77
N SER A 445 19.33 17.28 10.78
CA SER A 445 18.90 16.98 12.14
C SER A 445 18.40 18.24 12.86
N ASN A 446 17.63 18.05 13.93
CA ASN A 446 17.12 19.18 14.74
C ASN A 446 18.24 20.09 15.29
N GLU A 447 19.44 19.56 15.51
CA GLU A 447 20.62 20.34 15.95
C GLU A 447 21.08 21.38 14.93
N ASN A 448 20.73 21.21 13.66
CA ASN A 448 21.12 22.10 12.56
C ASN A 448 19.99 23.07 12.12
N LYS A 449 18.92 23.23 12.89
CA LYS A 449 17.79 24.13 12.57
C LYS A 449 18.23 25.56 12.24
N ASP A 450 19.20 26.10 12.98
CA ASP A 450 19.68 27.48 12.76
C ASP A 450 20.38 27.65 11.41
N LYS A 451 21.08 26.62 10.92
CA LYS A 451 21.66 26.64 9.57
C LYS A 451 20.58 26.69 8.49
N VAL A 452 19.49 25.93 8.68
CA VAL A 452 18.35 25.93 7.76
C VAL A 452 17.69 27.31 7.76
N TYR A 453 17.46 27.92 8.90
CA TYR A 453 16.88 29.25 8.99
C TYR A 453 17.76 30.35 8.40
N SER A 454 19.06 30.26 8.58
CA SER A 454 20.01 31.18 7.95
C SER A 454 19.98 31.04 6.42
N PHE A 455 19.83 29.81 5.92
CA PHE A 455 19.70 29.54 4.49
C PHE A 455 18.37 30.05 3.93
N ILE A 456 17.24 29.87 4.65
CA ILE A 456 15.95 30.45 4.30
C ILE A 456 16.04 31.97 4.17
N LYS A 457 16.67 32.65 5.17
CA LYS A 457 16.88 34.09 5.15
C LYS A 457 17.68 34.54 3.94
N PHE A 458 18.73 33.81 3.60
CA PHE A 458 19.54 34.06 2.41
C PHE A 458 18.71 33.92 1.12
N LEU A 459 17.91 32.88 0.98
CA LEU A 459 17.06 32.68 -0.21
C LEU A 459 16.01 33.80 -0.35
N ILE A 460 15.40 34.21 0.76
CA ILE A 460 14.39 35.29 0.77
C ILE A 460 15.05 36.64 0.43
N SER A 461 16.29 36.91 0.88
CA SER A 461 17.01 38.12 0.48
C SER A 461 17.33 38.17 -1.02
N GLN A 462 17.35 37.02 -1.70
CA GLN A 462 17.43 36.91 -3.15
C GLN A 462 16.05 36.96 -3.84
N ASN A 463 15.03 37.46 -3.16
CA ASN A 463 13.65 37.55 -3.66
C ASN A 463 13.02 36.20 -4.06
N LYS A 464 13.44 35.10 -3.39
CA LYS A 464 12.86 33.77 -3.56
C LYS A 464 11.67 33.56 -2.63
N ILE A 465 10.71 32.77 -3.09
CA ILE A 465 9.50 32.39 -2.33
C ILE A 465 9.66 30.94 -1.88
N GLY A 466 9.21 30.62 -0.67
CA GLY A 466 9.27 29.26 -0.16
C GLY A 466 8.16 28.87 0.81
N PHE A 467 8.11 27.58 1.11
CA PHE A 467 7.17 26.98 2.05
C PHE A 467 7.85 26.34 3.24
N ILE A 468 7.19 26.40 4.40
CA ILE A 468 7.48 25.54 5.56
C ILE A 468 6.24 24.72 5.85
N ILE A 469 6.37 23.39 5.78
CA ILE A 469 5.27 22.46 6.01
C ILE A 469 5.43 21.81 7.38
N THR A 470 4.35 21.86 8.16
CA THR A 470 4.26 21.22 9.48
C THR A 470 3.21 20.12 9.49
N PRO A 471 3.36 19.07 10.32
CA PRO A 471 2.46 17.92 10.32
C PRO A 471 1.08 18.20 10.92
N ALA A 472 0.90 19.27 11.66
CA ALA A 472 -0.35 19.59 12.36
C ALA A 472 -0.71 21.09 12.34
N ILE A 473 -1.99 21.38 12.53
CA ILE A 473 -2.52 22.77 12.64
C ILE A 473 -2.26 23.30 14.04
N LYS A 474 -2.62 22.51 15.07
CA LYS A 474 -2.36 22.79 16.50
C LYS A 474 -1.52 21.65 17.07
N GLY A 475 -0.48 21.99 17.81
CA GLY A 475 0.45 21.04 18.39
C GLY A 475 -0.06 20.39 19.68
N ASN A 476 0.42 19.18 19.94
CA ASN A 476 0.50 18.52 21.23
C ASN A 476 1.98 18.47 21.61
N GLU A 477 2.33 18.12 22.86
CA GLU A 477 3.69 18.17 23.42
C GLU A 477 4.87 17.69 22.53
N ASN A 478 4.61 16.93 21.46
CA ASN A 478 5.62 16.40 20.54
C ASN A 478 5.36 16.68 19.04
N VAL A 479 4.45 17.61 18.71
CA VAL A 479 4.08 17.88 17.30
C VAL A 479 4.14 19.38 17.05
N GLU A 480 5.09 19.83 16.21
CA GLU A 480 5.14 21.23 15.77
C GLU A 480 3.90 21.57 14.95
N SER A 481 3.22 22.68 15.32
CA SER A 481 2.04 23.14 14.64
C SER A 481 2.31 24.33 13.73
N ALA A 482 1.47 24.48 12.71
CA ALA A 482 1.59 25.61 11.78
C ALA A 482 1.39 26.98 12.49
N GLU A 483 0.46 27.03 13.46
CA GLU A 483 0.18 28.26 14.21
C GLU A 483 1.35 28.66 15.13
N GLU A 484 1.96 27.69 15.82
CA GLU A 484 3.12 27.93 16.70
C GLU A 484 4.33 28.33 15.88
N LYS A 485 4.57 27.62 14.78
CA LYS A 485 5.65 27.92 13.87
C LYS A 485 5.53 29.32 13.24
N TYR A 486 4.31 29.72 12.92
CA TYR A 486 4.05 31.06 12.41
C TYR A 486 4.41 32.14 13.44
N LYS A 487 4.06 31.94 14.72
CA LYS A 487 4.40 32.88 15.80
C LYS A 487 5.92 32.94 16.01
N GLU A 488 6.57 31.75 16.14
CA GLU A 488 8.02 31.64 16.32
C GLU A 488 8.79 32.39 15.22
N LEU A 489 8.44 32.12 13.95
CA LEU A 489 9.18 32.69 12.84
C LEU A 489 8.86 34.17 12.61
N LYS A 490 7.69 34.63 12.96
CA LYS A 490 7.32 36.06 12.91
C LYS A 490 8.11 36.89 13.94
N GLU A 491 8.39 36.33 15.12
CA GLU A 491 9.25 36.95 16.12
C GLU A 491 10.73 36.89 15.71
N LYS A 492 11.17 35.74 15.17
CA LYS A 492 12.56 35.54 14.77
C LYS A 492 12.97 36.31 13.50
N PHE A 493 12.01 36.58 12.62
CA PHE A 493 12.21 37.26 11.33
C PHE A 493 11.21 38.39 11.08
N PRO A 494 11.28 39.51 11.79
CA PRO A 494 10.33 40.61 11.67
C PRO A 494 10.30 41.26 10.27
N ASP A 495 11.42 41.18 9.53
CA ASP A 495 11.55 41.75 8.19
C ASP A 495 10.96 40.87 7.07
N ILE A 496 10.62 39.62 7.38
CA ILE A 496 10.09 38.67 6.38
C ILE A 496 8.57 38.68 6.40
N LYS A 497 7.95 38.82 5.24
CA LYS A 497 6.51 38.78 5.07
C LYS A 497 6.05 37.30 5.07
N ILE A 498 5.56 36.85 6.22
CA ILE A 498 5.15 35.46 6.46
C ILE A 498 3.62 35.34 6.38
N GLY A 499 3.13 34.35 5.64
CA GLY A 499 1.75 33.95 5.59
C GLY A 499 1.49 32.61 6.31
N LEU A 500 0.25 32.38 6.73
CA LEU A 500 -0.21 31.13 7.32
C LEU A 500 -1.36 30.57 6.49
N LEU A 501 -1.32 29.26 6.16
CA LEU A 501 -2.36 28.59 5.40
C LEU A 501 -2.62 27.19 5.98
N HIS A 502 -3.84 26.90 6.38
CA HIS A 502 -4.23 25.56 6.83
C HIS A 502 -5.72 25.26 6.57
N GLY A 503 -6.10 23.99 6.59
CA GLY A 503 -7.44 23.51 6.18
C GLY A 503 -8.61 23.95 7.06
N ARG A 504 -8.36 24.50 8.27
CA ARG A 504 -9.42 25.04 9.15
C ARG A 504 -9.75 26.52 8.92
N MET A 505 -8.95 27.19 8.08
CA MET A 505 -9.25 28.59 7.71
C MET A 505 -10.47 28.64 6.80
N GLU A 506 -11.23 29.74 6.91
CA GLU A 506 -12.29 30.09 5.97
C GLU A 506 -11.73 30.19 4.55
N LYS A 507 -12.46 29.69 3.56
CA LYS A 507 -11.98 29.62 2.16
C LYS A 507 -11.58 30.99 1.61
N GLU A 508 -12.33 32.02 1.94
CA GLU A 508 -12.03 33.40 1.53
C GLU A 508 -10.66 33.89 2.05
N LYS A 509 -10.34 33.53 3.29
CA LYS A 509 -9.02 33.83 3.88
C LYS A 509 -7.91 33.02 3.21
N GLN A 510 -8.17 31.74 2.89
CA GLN A 510 -7.21 30.92 2.14
C GLN A 510 -6.92 31.53 0.77
N GLU A 511 -7.95 31.91 0.01
CA GLU A 511 -7.82 32.55 -1.31
C GLU A 511 -7.07 33.88 -1.22
N CYS A 512 -7.36 34.69 -0.19
CA CYS A 512 -6.65 35.96 0.05
C CYS A 512 -5.14 35.73 0.29
N VAL A 513 -4.77 34.74 1.12
CA VAL A 513 -3.36 34.40 1.39
C VAL A 513 -2.66 33.92 0.13
N LEU A 514 -3.31 33.08 -0.67
CA LEU A 514 -2.77 32.58 -1.93
C LEU A 514 -2.59 33.70 -2.96
N LYS A 515 -3.55 34.64 -3.03
CA LYS A 515 -3.44 35.82 -3.89
C LYS A 515 -2.26 36.72 -3.49
N LYS A 516 -2.08 36.96 -2.18
CA LYS A 516 -0.95 37.71 -1.65
C LYS A 516 0.39 37.03 -1.98
N LEU A 517 0.46 35.70 -1.92
CA LEU A 517 1.64 34.93 -2.26
C LEU A 517 1.97 35.05 -3.76
N ARG A 518 0.96 34.94 -4.64
CA ARG A 518 1.13 35.14 -6.09
C ARG A 518 1.60 36.55 -6.45
N ASN A 519 1.09 37.56 -5.74
CA ASN A 519 1.49 38.95 -5.91
C ASN A 519 2.85 39.29 -5.26
N ARG A 520 3.55 38.29 -4.68
CA ARG A 520 4.82 38.47 -3.95
C ARG A 520 4.73 39.42 -2.73
N GLU A 521 3.52 39.58 -2.20
CA GLU A 521 3.29 40.28 -0.93
C GLU A 521 3.70 39.44 0.29
N ILE A 522 3.82 38.11 0.11
CA ILE A 522 4.30 37.13 1.07
C ILE A 522 5.50 36.41 0.45
N ASN A 523 6.60 36.27 1.21
CA ASN A 523 7.81 35.58 0.76
C ASN A 523 7.92 34.16 1.33
N LEU A 524 7.33 33.93 2.51
CA LEU A 524 7.37 32.63 3.20
C LEU A 524 5.96 32.22 3.61
N LEU A 525 5.52 31.05 3.19
CA LEU A 525 4.22 30.50 3.58
C LEU A 525 4.43 29.31 4.53
N ILE A 526 3.85 29.40 5.72
CA ILE A 526 3.77 28.29 6.65
C ILE A 526 2.44 27.56 6.44
N SER A 527 2.50 26.26 6.25
CA SER A 527 1.28 25.50 5.94
C SER A 527 1.35 24.07 6.49
N THR A 528 0.19 23.43 6.48
CA THR A 528 0.05 21.98 6.65
C THR A 528 -0.01 21.30 5.28
N THR A 529 -0.37 20.01 5.25
CA THR A 529 -0.55 19.20 4.02
C THR A 529 -1.60 19.75 3.04
N VAL A 530 -2.28 20.83 3.34
CA VAL A 530 -3.26 21.48 2.42
C VAL A 530 -2.61 21.86 1.08
N ILE A 531 -1.32 22.20 1.08
CA ILE A 531 -0.57 22.49 -0.16
C ILE A 531 -0.40 21.24 -1.05
N GLU A 532 -0.47 20.04 -0.50
CA GLU A 532 -0.43 18.78 -1.25
C GLU A 532 -1.55 18.68 -2.30
N THR A 533 -2.66 19.40 -2.10
CA THR A 533 -3.86 19.32 -2.95
C THR A 533 -3.77 20.08 -4.28
N GLY A 534 -2.57 20.36 -4.79
CA GLY A 534 -2.40 20.80 -6.18
C GLY A 534 -2.54 22.29 -6.44
N ILE A 535 -2.30 23.12 -5.43
CA ILE A 535 -2.24 24.58 -5.65
C ILE A 535 -0.98 24.88 -6.47
N ASP A 536 -1.16 25.30 -7.71
CA ASP A 536 -0.07 25.76 -8.56
C ASP A 536 0.32 27.18 -8.15
N ILE A 537 1.54 27.32 -7.63
CA ILE A 537 2.13 28.62 -7.30
C ILE A 537 3.42 28.71 -8.10
N PRO A 538 3.40 29.45 -9.21
CA PRO A 538 4.60 29.68 -9.99
C PRO A 538 5.65 30.37 -9.10
N ASP A 539 6.93 30.09 -9.34
CA ASP A 539 8.10 30.71 -8.68
C ASP A 539 8.45 30.25 -7.26
N VAL A 540 7.84 29.23 -6.71
CA VAL A 540 8.33 28.63 -5.45
C VAL A 540 9.72 28.02 -5.68
N SER A 541 10.67 28.43 -4.86
CA SER A 541 12.09 28.07 -5.04
C SER A 541 12.58 27.06 -4.02
N PHE A 542 11.94 26.95 -2.86
CA PHE A 542 12.32 26.01 -1.82
C PHE A 542 11.13 25.58 -0.94
N ILE A 543 11.22 24.38 -0.40
CA ILE A 543 10.28 23.84 0.57
C ILE A 543 11.05 23.23 1.74
N VAL A 544 10.61 23.50 2.95
CA VAL A 544 11.13 22.90 4.18
C VAL A 544 10.03 22.08 4.82
N ILE A 545 10.30 20.84 5.15
CA ILE A 545 9.34 19.92 5.78
C ILE A 545 9.83 19.63 7.19
N GLU A 546 9.12 20.14 8.17
CA GLU A 546 9.39 19.90 9.59
C GLU A 546 8.87 18.53 10.00
N GLN A 547 9.65 17.82 10.82
CA GLN A 547 9.30 16.46 11.27
C GLN A 547 8.93 15.52 10.11
N ALA A 548 9.79 15.44 9.09
CA ALA A 548 9.55 14.69 7.86
C ALA A 548 9.21 13.20 8.09
N GLU A 549 9.66 12.62 9.21
CA GLU A 549 9.36 11.24 9.62
C GLU A 549 7.87 10.98 9.90
N ARG A 550 7.07 12.02 10.06
CA ARG A 550 5.61 11.93 10.28
C ARG A 550 4.81 11.88 8.98
N PHE A 551 5.46 12.15 7.86
CA PHE A 551 4.82 12.14 6.55
C PHE A 551 5.05 10.81 5.85
N GLY A 552 4.04 10.33 5.12
CA GLY A 552 4.21 9.19 4.23
C GLY A 552 5.13 9.52 3.05
N LEU A 553 5.85 8.51 2.52
CA LEU A 553 6.75 8.71 1.38
C LEU A 553 6.05 9.33 0.16
N ALA A 554 4.81 8.93 -0.12
CA ALA A 554 4.01 9.51 -1.21
C ALA A 554 3.75 11.00 -1.00
N GLN A 555 3.45 11.42 0.24
CA GLN A 555 3.25 12.83 0.59
C GLN A 555 4.53 13.64 0.42
N LEU A 556 5.67 13.12 0.89
CA LEU A 556 6.97 13.77 0.71
C LEU A 556 7.30 13.97 -0.77
N HIS A 557 7.00 12.98 -1.63
CA HIS A 557 7.17 13.09 -3.07
C HIS A 557 6.26 14.16 -3.69
N GLN A 558 5.00 14.22 -3.29
CA GLN A 558 4.05 15.23 -3.77
C GLN A 558 4.46 16.64 -3.33
N LEU A 559 4.87 16.80 -2.07
CA LEU A 559 5.37 18.08 -1.54
C LEU A 559 6.65 18.53 -2.25
N ARG A 560 7.59 17.59 -2.56
CA ARG A 560 8.81 17.91 -3.31
C ARG A 560 8.52 18.46 -4.71
N GLY A 561 7.46 18.03 -5.32
CA GLY A 561 7.09 18.45 -6.68
C GLY A 561 6.32 19.78 -6.74
N ARG A 562 6.10 20.44 -5.59
CA ARG A 562 5.43 21.75 -5.53
C ARG A 562 6.44 22.90 -5.54
#